data_e6dc97109e149fae941506e0fc5c6edf
#
_entry.id   e6dc97109e149fae941506e0fc5c6edf
#
_cell.length_a   1.000
_cell.length_b   1.000
_cell.length_c   1.000
_cell.angle_alpha   90.00
_cell.angle_beta   90.00
_cell.angle_gamma   90.00
#
_symmetry.space_group_name_H-M   'P 1'
#
loop_
_entity.id
_entity.type
_entity.pdbx_description
1 polymer ?
#
loop_
_entity_poly.entity_id
_entity_poly.type
_entity_poly.pdbx_seq_one_letter_code
_entity_poly.pdbx_strand_id
1 'polypeptide(L)'
;MKDKRIYGMFGPKIRAMRLEQGLKQRQLAELLGTDKPMYSKMELGARRVRRDQVPKLAELYKVDEKELMTLWLADGVYAALREEDESLRLDAIDLAKEYFMAQN
;
A
#
# COMPACT_ATOMS: atom_id res chain seq x y z
N MET A 1 -7.30 14.71 17.27
CA MET A 1 -6.54 15.06 16.07
C MET A 1 -6.32 13.84 15.20
N LYS A 2 -6.48 14.00 13.92
CA LYS A 2 -6.32 12.90 12.99
C LYS A 2 -4.85 12.54 12.81
N ASP A 3 -4.54 11.28 12.88
CA ASP A 3 -3.19 10.79 12.59
C ASP A 3 -3.03 10.72 11.07
N LYS A 4 -2.08 11.49 10.55
CA LYS A 4 -1.86 11.57 9.11
C LYS A 4 -0.74 10.66 8.61
N ARG A 5 -0.17 9.85 9.50
CA ARG A 5 1.00 9.08 9.14
C ARG A 5 0.70 7.70 8.59
N ILE A 6 -0.47 7.15 8.91
CA ILE A 6 -0.82 5.81 8.48
C ILE A 6 -2.14 5.83 7.73
N TYR A 7 -2.06 5.56 6.42
CA TYR A 7 -3.21 5.63 5.55
C TYR A 7 -3.40 4.31 4.82
N GLY A 8 -3.57 3.22 5.56
CA GLY A 8 -3.84 1.96 4.92
C GLY A 8 -2.96 0.87 5.48
N MET A 9 -2.81 -0.19 4.71
CA MET A 9 -2.15 -1.41 5.17
C MET A 9 -0.81 -1.67 4.49
N PHE A 10 -0.57 -1.07 3.32
CA PHE A 10 0.64 -1.39 2.56
C PHE A 10 1.91 -0.88 3.24
N GLY A 11 1.88 0.39 3.67
CA GLY A 11 3.03 0.96 4.36
C GLY A 11 3.44 0.18 5.59
N PRO A 12 2.51 -0.10 6.51
CA PRO A 12 2.84 -0.94 7.66
C PRO A 12 3.33 -2.32 7.29
N LYS A 13 2.81 -2.89 6.21
CA LYS A 13 3.25 -4.22 5.76
C LYS A 13 4.71 -4.21 5.32
N ILE A 14 5.09 -3.23 4.48
CA ILE A 14 6.49 -3.19 4.02
C ILE A 14 7.43 -2.83 5.16
N ARG A 15 6.95 -2.03 6.13
CA ARG A 15 7.76 -1.74 7.31
C ARG A 15 8.01 -3.01 8.13
N ALA A 16 6.96 -3.79 8.34
CA ALA A 16 7.08 -5.02 9.10
C ALA A 16 8.07 -5.98 8.44
N MET A 17 7.96 -6.13 7.11
CA MET A 17 8.87 -7.01 6.39
C MET A 17 10.31 -6.52 6.47
N ARG A 18 10.50 -5.22 6.41
CA ARG A 18 11.85 -4.65 6.51
C ARG A 18 12.46 -4.92 7.88
N LEU A 19 11.69 -4.68 8.92
CA LEU A 19 12.17 -4.90 10.29
C LEU A 19 12.47 -6.36 10.56
N GLU A 20 11.63 -7.23 10.02
CA GLU A 20 11.82 -8.68 10.19
C GLU A 20 13.15 -9.13 9.60
N GLN A 21 13.57 -8.52 8.50
CA GLN A 21 14.83 -8.89 7.87
C GLN A 21 16.02 -8.03 8.33
N GLY A 22 15.78 -7.14 9.26
CA GLY A 22 16.86 -6.32 9.81
C GLY A 22 17.42 -5.31 8.83
N LEU A 23 16.62 -4.91 7.84
CA LEU A 23 17.06 -3.95 6.85
C LEU A 23 16.80 -2.52 7.29
N LYS A 24 17.60 -1.60 6.76
CA LYS A 24 17.46 -0.19 7.08
C LYS A 24 16.68 0.52 5.98
N GLN A 25 16.04 1.62 6.35
CA GLN A 25 15.25 2.38 5.38
C GLN A 25 16.09 2.85 4.20
N ARG A 26 17.36 3.19 4.45
CA ARG A 26 18.23 3.63 3.36
C ARG A 26 18.41 2.56 2.31
N GLN A 27 18.48 1.29 2.73
CA GLN A 27 18.63 0.20 1.77
C GLN A 27 17.40 0.07 0.88
N LEU A 28 16.23 0.24 1.47
CA LEU A 28 14.99 0.18 0.69
C LEU A 28 14.86 1.39 -0.23
N ALA A 29 15.27 2.57 0.23
CA ALA A 29 15.25 3.75 -0.60
C ALA A 29 16.10 3.54 -1.84
N GLU A 30 17.29 2.96 -1.67
CA GLU A 30 18.18 2.67 -2.79
C GLU A 30 17.55 1.70 -3.77
N LEU A 31 16.97 0.63 -3.24
CA LEU A 31 16.33 -0.37 -4.09
C LEU A 31 15.23 0.24 -4.94
N LEU A 32 14.46 1.14 -4.35
CA LEU A 32 13.30 1.72 -5.02
C LEU A 32 13.63 2.99 -5.81
N GLY A 33 14.90 3.39 -5.82
CA GLY A 33 15.31 4.56 -6.60
C GLY A 33 14.83 5.87 -6.02
N THR A 34 14.77 5.96 -4.69
CA THR A 34 14.31 7.17 -4.03
C THR A 34 15.25 7.49 -2.87
N ASP A 35 14.95 8.52 -2.09
CA ASP A 35 15.77 8.86 -0.93
C ASP A 35 15.11 8.38 0.36
N LYS A 36 15.87 8.42 1.45
CA LYS A 36 15.38 7.93 2.72
C LYS A 36 14.13 8.66 3.22
N PRO A 37 14.09 10.00 3.17
CA PRO A 37 12.88 10.70 3.62
C PRO A 37 11.64 10.30 2.84
N MET A 38 11.76 10.13 1.52
CA MET A 38 10.64 9.72 0.69
C MET A 38 10.21 8.30 1.04
N TYR A 39 11.17 7.39 1.19
CA TYR A 39 10.84 6.02 1.56
C TYR A 39 10.16 5.96 2.92
N SER A 40 10.65 6.77 3.88
CA SER A 40 10.04 6.82 5.20
C SER A 40 8.56 7.18 5.10
N LYS A 41 8.21 8.11 4.21
CA LYS A 41 6.82 8.49 4.00
C LYS A 41 6.01 7.35 3.41
N MET A 42 6.65 6.49 2.62
CA MET A 42 5.96 5.32 2.07
C MET A 42 5.54 4.35 3.18
N GLU A 43 6.42 4.13 4.15
CA GLU A 43 6.07 3.25 5.26
C GLU A 43 4.96 3.84 6.13
N LEU A 44 4.94 5.15 6.25
CA LEU A 44 3.91 5.82 7.05
C LEU A 44 2.57 5.92 6.31
N GLY A 45 2.57 5.64 5.01
CA GLY A 45 1.35 5.77 4.23
C GLY A 45 1.08 7.18 3.78
N ALA A 46 2.03 8.10 3.97
CA ALA A 46 1.89 9.47 3.52
C ALA A 46 2.28 9.64 2.07
N ARG A 47 2.96 8.66 1.51
CA ARG A 47 3.36 8.65 0.11
C ARG A 47 3.12 7.26 -0.45
N ARG A 48 2.42 7.19 -1.58
CA ARG A 48 2.11 5.89 -2.17
C ARG A 48 3.32 5.33 -2.89
N VAL A 49 3.60 4.05 -2.66
CA VAL A 49 4.59 3.30 -3.45
C VAL A 49 4.07 3.23 -4.88
N ARG A 50 4.96 3.40 -5.87
CA ARG A 50 4.53 3.31 -7.26
C ARG A 50 4.27 1.85 -7.65
N ARG A 51 3.37 1.67 -8.60
CA ARG A 51 3.02 0.32 -9.03
C ARG A 51 4.24 -0.49 -9.47
N ASP A 52 5.16 0.17 -10.18
CA ASP A 52 6.34 -0.53 -10.71
C ASP A 52 7.36 -0.88 -9.62
N GLN A 53 7.19 -0.35 -8.42
CA GLN A 53 8.06 -0.68 -7.30
C GLN A 53 7.58 -1.91 -6.53
N VAL A 54 6.30 -2.29 -6.71
CA VAL A 54 5.74 -3.43 -5.98
C VAL A 54 6.45 -4.75 -6.33
N PRO A 55 6.72 -5.05 -7.61
CA PRO A 55 7.45 -6.28 -7.92
C PRO A 55 8.84 -6.32 -7.30
N LYS A 56 9.50 -5.17 -7.19
CA LYS A 56 10.83 -5.13 -6.58
C LYS A 56 10.77 -5.51 -5.10
N LEU A 57 9.74 -5.04 -4.41
CA LEU A 57 9.55 -5.40 -3.01
C LEU A 57 9.21 -6.88 -2.86
N ALA A 58 8.36 -7.39 -3.75
CA ALA A 58 8.00 -8.80 -3.71
C ALA A 58 9.22 -9.69 -3.90
N GLU A 59 10.10 -9.30 -4.81
CA GLU A 59 11.32 -10.05 -5.08
C GLU A 59 12.27 -10.00 -3.89
N LEU A 60 12.45 -8.81 -3.32
CA LEU A 60 13.33 -8.64 -2.17
C LEU A 60 12.89 -9.50 -0.99
N TYR A 61 11.61 -9.48 -0.69
CA TYR A 61 11.08 -10.18 0.49
C TYR A 61 10.63 -11.60 0.17
N LYS A 62 10.74 -12.01 -1.09
CA LYS A 62 10.37 -13.37 -1.52
C LYS A 62 8.96 -13.72 -1.13
N VAL A 63 8.07 -12.78 -1.38
CA VAL A 63 6.63 -12.97 -1.18
C VAL A 63 5.94 -12.97 -2.53
N ASP A 64 4.73 -13.50 -2.56
CA ASP A 64 3.97 -13.59 -3.80
C ASP A 64 3.63 -12.19 -4.31
N GLU A 65 4.04 -11.90 -5.55
CA GLU A 65 3.81 -10.60 -6.13
C GLU A 65 2.33 -10.27 -6.25
N LYS A 66 1.52 -11.27 -6.59
CA LYS A 66 0.08 -11.04 -6.74
C LYS A 66 -0.55 -10.65 -5.40
N GLU A 67 -0.15 -11.30 -4.33
CA GLU A 67 -0.67 -10.94 -3.01
C GLU A 67 -0.27 -9.53 -2.61
N LEU A 68 0.98 -9.19 -2.87
CA LEU A 68 1.46 -7.85 -2.52
C LEU A 68 0.78 -6.78 -3.39
N MET A 69 0.58 -7.08 -4.68
CA MET A 69 -0.12 -6.18 -5.58
C MET A 69 -1.58 -6.01 -5.18
N THR A 70 -2.21 -7.09 -4.75
CA THR A 70 -3.60 -7.02 -4.28
C THR A 70 -3.71 -6.07 -3.09
N LEU A 71 -2.76 -6.18 -2.16
CA LEU A 71 -2.74 -5.27 -1.01
C LEU A 71 -2.54 -3.83 -1.45
N TRP A 72 -1.63 -3.61 -2.42
CA TRP A 72 -1.38 -2.27 -2.93
C TRP A 72 -2.63 -1.67 -3.57
N LEU A 73 -3.36 -2.49 -4.34
CA LEU A 73 -4.61 -2.04 -4.96
C LEU A 73 -5.70 -1.77 -3.93
N ALA A 74 -5.77 -2.64 -2.91
CA ALA A 74 -6.75 -2.44 -1.84
C ALA A 74 -6.51 -1.11 -1.12
N ASP A 75 -5.23 -0.74 -0.95
CA ASP A 75 -4.92 0.55 -0.35
C ASP A 75 -5.39 1.71 -1.23
N GLY A 76 -5.40 1.52 -2.55
CA GLY A 76 -5.94 2.53 -3.45
C GLY A 76 -7.43 2.72 -3.24
N VAL A 77 -8.16 1.62 -3.04
CA VAL A 77 -9.59 1.69 -2.75
C VAL A 77 -9.80 2.38 -1.39
N TYR A 78 -9.02 1.99 -0.40
CA TYR A 78 -9.09 2.60 0.90
C TYR A 78 -8.87 4.12 0.81
N ALA A 79 -7.84 4.53 0.08
CA ALA A 79 -7.51 5.95 -0.05
C ALA A 79 -8.65 6.73 -0.70
N ALA A 80 -9.35 6.11 -1.64
CA ALA A 80 -10.44 6.77 -2.33
C ALA A 80 -11.65 7.00 -1.42
N LEU A 81 -11.81 6.15 -0.40
CA LEU A 81 -13.04 6.14 0.39
C LEU A 81 -12.85 6.55 1.85
N ARG A 82 -11.62 6.74 2.29
CA ARG A 82 -11.36 6.91 3.73
C ARG A 82 -11.99 8.14 4.36
N GLU A 83 -12.29 9.15 3.55
CA GLU A 83 -12.90 10.38 4.08
C GLU A 83 -14.43 10.32 4.08
N GLU A 84 -15.01 9.28 3.51
CA GLU A 84 -16.45 9.13 3.46
C GLU A 84 -16.96 8.44 4.71
N ASP A 85 -18.27 8.56 4.97
CA ASP A 85 -18.83 7.84 6.10
C ASP A 85 -18.94 6.35 5.78
N GLU A 86 -19.13 5.55 6.81
CA GLU A 86 -19.08 4.09 6.68
C GLU A 86 -20.11 3.55 5.69
N SER A 87 -21.31 4.09 5.73
CA SER A 87 -22.37 3.62 4.84
C SER A 87 -22.00 3.83 3.38
N LEU A 88 -21.50 5.02 3.05
CA LEU A 88 -21.12 5.32 1.69
C LEU A 88 -19.94 4.48 1.22
N ARG A 89 -18.99 4.24 2.12
CA ARG A 89 -17.83 3.42 1.76
C ARG A 89 -18.25 2.01 1.37
N LEU A 90 -19.08 1.39 2.20
CA LEU A 90 -19.49 0.02 1.94
C LEU A 90 -20.38 -0.09 0.72
N ASP A 91 -21.30 0.86 0.55
CA ASP A 91 -22.16 0.87 -0.62
C ASP A 91 -21.36 1.04 -1.91
N ALA A 92 -20.35 1.92 -1.88
CA ALA A 92 -19.52 2.15 -3.05
C ALA A 92 -18.73 0.90 -3.43
N ILE A 93 -18.21 0.21 -2.42
CA ILE A 93 -17.46 -1.03 -2.67
C ILE A 93 -18.38 -2.09 -3.26
N ASP A 94 -19.57 -2.25 -2.70
CA ASP A 94 -20.51 -3.24 -3.19
C ASP A 94 -20.94 -2.95 -4.63
N LEU A 95 -21.22 -1.68 -4.92
CA LEU A 95 -21.61 -1.31 -6.27
C LEU A 95 -20.49 -1.54 -7.27
N ALA A 96 -19.26 -1.19 -6.90
CA ALA A 96 -18.11 -1.42 -7.78
C ALA A 96 -17.93 -2.92 -8.03
N LYS A 97 -18.10 -3.73 -6.99
CA LYS A 97 -17.99 -5.18 -7.13
C LYS A 97 -19.02 -5.72 -8.11
N GLU A 98 -20.29 -5.28 -7.95
CA GLU A 98 -21.34 -5.70 -8.85
C GLU A 98 -21.03 -5.32 -10.30
N TYR A 99 -20.48 -4.11 -10.47
CA TYR A 99 -20.14 -3.62 -11.79
C TYR A 99 -19.08 -4.51 -12.44
N PHE A 100 -18.04 -4.87 -11.69
CA PHE A 100 -17.00 -5.75 -12.22
C PHE A 100 -17.55 -7.13 -12.53
N MET A 101 -18.42 -7.65 -11.67
CA MET A 101 -19.01 -8.97 -11.90
C MET A 101 -19.86 -8.98 -13.17
N ALA A 102 -20.55 -7.88 -13.45
CA ALA A 102 -21.41 -7.77 -14.63
C ALA A 102 -20.59 -7.70 -15.92
N GLN A 103 -19.32 -7.31 -15.84
CA GLN A 103 -18.47 -7.20 -17.03
C GLN A 103 -17.93 -8.54 -17.52
N ASN A 104 -18.02 -9.56 -16.71
CA ASN A 104 -17.50 -10.89 -17.06
C ASN A 104 -18.50 -11.74 -17.82
#